data_fefa28a839d09397a4c5259a011830fd
#
_entry.id   fefa28a839d09397a4c5259a011830fd
#
_cell.length_a   1.000
_cell.length_b   1.000
_cell.length_c   1.000
_cell.angle_alpha   90.00
_cell.angle_beta   90.00
_cell.angle_gamma   90.00
#
_symmetry.space_group_name_H-M   'P 1'
#
loop_
_entity.id
_entity.type
_entity.pdbx_description
1 polymer ?
#
loop_
_entity_poly.entity_id
_entity_poly.type
_entity_poly.pdbx_seq_one_letter_code
_entity_poly.pdbx_strand_id
1 'polypeptide(L)'
;MKFFSWNVNGLRACVGKGFVDIFKDFDADFFCLQETKLQSGQIELELPSYQQFWNYAEKKGYSGTAIFAKHAPLSVRYGVGVEELDTEGRLITLEYEDFYLVTCYTPNAQQELARIEHRLKWEDAFRAYLRDLDEKKPVIICGDLNVAHKEIDLKNPAANRGSAGFSDEERAAFTSLLDSGFTDSFRHLYPDMTGAYSWWSYRFNARKNNAGWRIDYFLVSNRLADRIEAAAIHPDIMGSDHCPVSLTLSEKSC
;
A
#
# COMPACT_ATOMS: atom_id res chain seq x y z
N MET A 1 -5.87 -17.12 -3.31
CA MET A 1 -6.39 -15.73 -3.44
C MET A 1 -5.30 -14.81 -3.95
N LYS A 2 -5.65 -13.91 -4.88
CA LYS A 2 -4.72 -12.95 -5.50
C LYS A 2 -5.06 -11.52 -5.08
N PHE A 3 -4.07 -10.79 -4.61
CA PHE A 3 -4.16 -9.40 -4.20
C PHE A 3 -3.22 -8.54 -5.04
N PHE A 4 -3.65 -7.35 -5.37
CA PHE A 4 -2.91 -6.39 -6.17
C PHE A 4 -3.00 -5.00 -5.53
N SER A 5 -1.90 -4.26 -5.49
CA SER A 5 -1.85 -2.93 -4.90
C SER A 5 -1.02 -1.99 -5.76
N TRP A 6 -1.54 -0.78 -5.99
CA TRP A 6 -0.88 0.21 -6.83
C TRP A 6 -1.16 1.65 -6.38
N ASN A 7 -0.12 2.39 -6.05
CA ASN A 7 -0.22 3.84 -5.98
C ASN A 7 -0.25 4.38 -7.42
N VAL A 8 -1.39 4.92 -7.84
CA VAL A 8 -1.64 5.35 -9.22
C VAL A 8 -1.28 6.81 -9.48
N ASN A 9 -0.90 7.56 -8.44
CA ASN A 9 -0.54 8.98 -8.52
C ASN A 9 -1.53 9.81 -9.36
N GLY A 10 -2.83 9.60 -9.10
CA GLY A 10 -3.94 10.18 -9.83
C GLY A 10 -4.56 9.21 -10.85
N LEU A 11 -5.71 8.63 -10.45
CA LEU A 11 -6.35 7.54 -11.22
C LEU A 11 -6.79 7.98 -12.62
N ARG A 12 -7.31 9.20 -12.80
CA ARG A 12 -7.72 9.68 -14.14
C ARG A 12 -6.57 9.67 -15.14
N ALA A 13 -5.39 10.12 -14.70
CA ALA A 13 -4.20 10.10 -15.56
C ALA A 13 -3.72 8.65 -15.83
N CYS A 14 -3.81 7.77 -14.84
CA CYS A 14 -3.42 6.37 -14.97
C CYS A 14 -4.37 5.60 -15.91
N VAL A 15 -5.68 5.89 -15.87
CA VAL A 15 -6.67 5.32 -16.80
C VAL A 15 -6.32 5.68 -18.24
N GLY A 16 -5.93 6.92 -18.52
CA GLY A 16 -5.46 7.33 -19.85
C GLY A 16 -4.16 6.65 -20.31
N LYS A 17 -3.50 5.90 -19.43
CA LYS A 17 -2.25 5.17 -19.70
C LYS A 17 -2.41 3.63 -19.65
N GLY A 18 -3.65 3.13 -19.76
CA GLY A 18 -3.92 1.70 -19.85
C GLY A 18 -4.27 0.99 -18.54
N PHE A 19 -4.63 1.73 -17.48
CA PHE A 19 -5.02 1.14 -16.19
C PHE A 19 -6.08 0.03 -16.32
N VAL A 20 -7.12 0.23 -17.15
CA VAL A 20 -8.23 -0.74 -17.26
C VAL A 20 -7.76 -2.07 -17.85
N ASP A 21 -6.85 -2.04 -18.84
CA ASP A 21 -6.30 -3.25 -19.44
C ASP A 21 -5.43 -3.99 -18.44
N ILE A 22 -4.54 -3.27 -17.74
CA ILE A 22 -3.72 -3.83 -16.65
C ILE A 22 -4.61 -4.46 -15.57
N PHE A 23 -5.68 -3.78 -15.16
CA PHE A 23 -6.63 -4.28 -14.17
C PHE A 23 -7.25 -5.62 -14.60
N LYS A 24 -7.69 -5.71 -15.87
CA LYS A 24 -8.28 -6.92 -16.43
C LYS A 24 -7.28 -8.06 -16.59
N ASP A 25 -6.05 -7.77 -17.00
CA ASP A 25 -5.01 -8.76 -17.22
C ASP A 25 -4.57 -9.43 -15.92
N PHE A 26 -4.52 -8.69 -14.81
CA PHE A 26 -4.21 -9.25 -13.49
C PHE A 26 -5.32 -10.13 -12.95
N ASP A 27 -6.57 -9.78 -13.22
CA ASP A 27 -7.76 -10.51 -12.75
C ASP A 27 -7.66 -10.92 -11.27
N ALA A 28 -7.18 -10.00 -10.43
CA ALA A 28 -7.00 -10.25 -9.00
C ALA A 28 -8.35 -10.32 -8.28
N ASP A 29 -8.42 -11.05 -7.17
CA ASP A 29 -9.62 -11.09 -6.32
C ASP A 29 -9.84 -9.74 -5.64
N PHE A 30 -8.74 -9.06 -5.32
CA PHE A 30 -8.71 -7.74 -4.68
C PHE A 30 -7.70 -6.84 -5.37
N PHE A 31 -8.15 -5.66 -5.74
CA PHE A 31 -7.34 -4.64 -6.39
C PHE A 31 -7.40 -3.35 -5.56
N CYS A 32 -6.29 -2.95 -4.96
CA CYS A 32 -6.20 -1.82 -4.03
C CYS A 32 -5.43 -0.66 -4.67
N LEU A 33 -5.95 0.55 -4.53
CA LEU A 33 -5.33 1.75 -5.06
C LEU A 33 -5.03 2.76 -3.96
N GLN A 34 -3.92 3.46 -4.12
CA GLN A 34 -3.55 4.61 -3.31
C GLN A 34 -3.33 5.82 -4.21
N GLU A 35 -3.48 6.99 -3.62
CA GLU A 35 -3.32 8.29 -4.31
C GLU A 35 -4.24 8.44 -5.53
N THR A 36 -5.52 8.10 -5.35
CA THR A 36 -6.51 8.21 -6.43
C THR A 36 -6.74 9.67 -6.87
N LYS A 37 -6.56 10.63 -5.97
CA LYS A 37 -6.72 12.09 -6.18
C LYS A 37 -8.11 12.46 -6.73
N LEU A 38 -9.13 11.72 -6.32
CA LEU A 38 -10.51 11.86 -6.78
C LEU A 38 -11.44 12.41 -5.70
N GLN A 39 -12.58 12.91 -6.19
CA GLN A 39 -13.79 13.13 -5.43
C GLN A 39 -14.92 12.29 -6.03
N SER A 40 -15.99 12.06 -5.26
CA SER A 40 -17.16 11.31 -5.73
C SER A 40 -17.68 11.85 -7.06
N GLY A 41 -17.99 10.95 -8.00
CA GLY A 41 -18.55 11.28 -9.31
C GLY A 41 -17.52 11.80 -10.35
N GLN A 42 -16.22 11.82 -10.04
CA GLN A 42 -15.20 12.29 -11.00
C GLN A 42 -14.69 11.21 -11.97
N ILE A 43 -14.97 9.97 -11.71
CA ILE A 43 -14.68 8.84 -12.60
C ILE A 43 -15.79 7.80 -12.49
N GLU A 44 -16.04 7.11 -13.59
CA GLU A 44 -16.91 5.95 -13.65
C GLU A 44 -16.12 4.82 -14.30
N LEU A 45 -15.98 3.70 -13.61
CA LEU A 45 -15.27 2.52 -14.09
C LEU A 45 -16.24 1.37 -14.20
N GLU A 46 -16.45 0.88 -15.43
CA GLU A 46 -17.30 -0.28 -15.71
C GLU A 46 -16.51 -1.57 -15.40
N LEU A 47 -16.62 -2.05 -14.17
CA LEU A 47 -16.00 -3.26 -13.66
C LEU A 47 -17.08 -4.15 -13.02
N PRO A 48 -17.96 -4.79 -13.83
CA PRO A 48 -19.18 -5.43 -13.34
C PRO A 48 -18.94 -6.60 -12.37
N SER A 49 -17.76 -7.20 -12.41
CA SER A 49 -17.39 -8.30 -11.50
C SER A 49 -16.83 -7.83 -10.16
N TYR A 50 -16.75 -6.51 -9.93
CA TYR A 50 -16.13 -5.96 -8.74
C TYR A 50 -17.06 -4.98 -8.03
N GLN A 51 -17.16 -5.12 -6.71
CA GLN A 51 -17.66 -4.06 -5.85
C GLN A 51 -16.54 -3.02 -5.63
N GLN A 52 -16.93 -1.75 -5.57
CA GLN A 52 -15.98 -0.63 -5.52
C GLN A 52 -16.17 0.13 -4.20
N PHE A 53 -15.09 0.30 -3.46
CA PHE A 53 -15.05 1.02 -2.19
C PHE A 53 -14.06 2.17 -2.31
N TRP A 54 -14.52 3.39 -2.01
CA TRP A 54 -13.76 4.62 -2.21
C TRP A 54 -13.67 5.42 -0.92
N ASN A 55 -12.47 5.90 -0.59
CA ASN A 55 -12.25 6.85 0.50
C ASN A 55 -11.56 8.10 -0.07
N TYR A 56 -12.24 9.22 -0.01
CA TYR A 56 -11.79 10.48 -0.58
C TYR A 56 -11.21 11.38 0.51
N ALA A 57 -10.18 12.15 0.17
CA ALA A 57 -9.71 13.22 1.04
C ALA A 57 -10.71 14.41 0.99
N GLU A 58 -10.82 15.15 2.09
CA GLU A 58 -11.57 16.41 2.11
C GLU A 58 -10.96 17.44 1.14
N LYS A 59 -9.63 17.46 1.06
CA LYS A 59 -8.90 18.28 0.10
C LYS A 59 -8.99 17.67 -1.30
N LYS A 60 -9.58 18.44 -2.24
CA LYS A 60 -9.72 18.02 -3.64
C LYS A 60 -8.37 17.80 -4.33
N GLY A 61 -8.31 16.73 -5.15
CA GLY A 61 -7.12 16.40 -5.94
C GLY A 61 -5.92 15.91 -5.12
N TYR A 62 -6.17 15.37 -3.93
CA TYR A 62 -5.14 14.96 -2.98
C TYR A 62 -5.47 13.59 -2.38
N SER A 63 -4.43 12.77 -2.11
CA SER A 63 -4.56 11.48 -1.43
C SER A 63 -5.70 10.59 -2.00
N GLY A 64 -6.45 9.93 -1.14
CA GLY A 64 -7.55 9.05 -1.51
C GLY A 64 -7.12 7.61 -1.79
N THR A 65 -7.96 6.65 -1.39
CA THR A 65 -7.75 5.22 -1.58
C THR A 65 -8.98 4.56 -2.19
N ALA A 66 -8.81 3.40 -2.81
CA ALA A 66 -9.92 2.59 -3.29
C ALA A 66 -9.60 1.09 -3.18
N ILE A 67 -10.64 0.27 -3.04
CA ILE A 67 -10.57 -1.19 -3.17
C ILE A 67 -11.64 -1.64 -4.16
N PHE A 68 -11.23 -2.50 -5.08
CA PHE A 68 -12.12 -3.27 -5.96
C PHE A 68 -12.06 -4.73 -5.52
N ALA A 69 -13.20 -5.32 -5.19
CA ALA A 69 -13.30 -6.68 -4.66
C ALA A 69 -14.30 -7.52 -5.43
N LYS A 70 -13.93 -8.74 -5.84
CA LYS A 70 -14.84 -9.71 -6.47
C LYS A 70 -15.87 -10.25 -5.47
N HIS A 71 -15.53 -10.25 -4.18
CA HIS A 71 -16.37 -10.81 -3.12
C HIS A 71 -16.90 -9.70 -2.22
N ALA A 72 -18.18 -9.80 -1.85
CA ALA A 72 -18.81 -8.85 -0.94
C ALA A 72 -18.21 -8.98 0.47
N PRO A 73 -17.75 -7.90 1.10
CA PRO A 73 -17.31 -7.93 2.48
C PRO A 73 -18.48 -7.96 3.46
N LEU A 74 -18.25 -8.45 4.68
CA LEU A 74 -19.19 -8.40 5.80
C LEU A 74 -19.40 -6.97 6.30
N SER A 75 -18.32 -6.19 6.32
CA SER A 75 -18.35 -4.77 6.70
C SER A 75 -17.24 -3.98 6.02
N VAL A 76 -17.43 -2.67 5.97
CA VAL A 76 -16.46 -1.70 5.43
C VAL A 76 -16.21 -0.64 6.48
N ARG A 77 -14.94 -0.28 6.70
CA ARG A 77 -14.55 0.83 7.58
C ARG A 77 -13.58 1.74 6.84
N TYR A 78 -13.65 3.04 7.16
CA TYR A 78 -12.80 4.09 6.61
C TYR A 78 -12.02 4.75 7.73
N GLY A 79 -10.70 4.93 7.51
CA GLY A 79 -9.81 5.54 8.48
C GLY A 79 -9.41 4.62 9.64
N VAL A 80 -8.60 5.17 10.55
CA VAL A 80 -8.09 4.49 11.75
C VAL A 80 -9.00 4.72 12.98
N GLY A 81 -10.08 5.50 12.83
CA GLY A 81 -11.01 5.84 13.91
C GLY A 81 -10.58 7.05 14.74
N VAL A 82 -9.69 7.88 14.22
CA VAL A 82 -9.24 9.14 14.82
C VAL A 82 -9.55 10.29 13.86
N GLU A 83 -10.57 11.09 14.17
CA GLU A 83 -11.16 12.10 13.29
C GLU A 83 -10.10 13.01 12.62
N GLU A 84 -9.16 13.53 13.40
CA GLU A 84 -8.10 14.42 12.91
C GLU A 84 -7.09 13.75 11.95
N LEU A 85 -7.00 12.40 11.95
CA LEU A 85 -6.12 11.61 11.10
C LEU A 85 -6.84 11.04 9.87
N ASP A 86 -8.18 11.06 9.87
CA ASP A 86 -9.00 10.38 8.86
C ASP A 86 -9.52 11.33 7.74
N THR A 87 -9.09 12.60 7.75
CA THR A 87 -9.53 13.64 6.79
C THR A 87 -8.92 13.47 5.38
N GLU A 88 -7.89 12.66 5.23
CA GLU A 88 -7.13 12.56 3.99
C GLU A 88 -7.44 11.29 3.16
N GLY A 89 -8.47 10.50 3.55
CA GLY A 89 -8.92 9.33 2.76
C GLY A 89 -7.86 8.25 2.58
N ARG A 90 -7.07 7.95 3.63
CA ARG A 90 -5.85 7.14 3.54
C ARG A 90 -6.02 5.67 3.78
N LEU A 91 -7.18 5.24 4.30
CA LEU A 91 -7.36 3.85 4.73
C LEU A 91 -8.77 3.35 4.47
N ILE A 92 -8.86 2.13 3.92
CA ILE A 92 -10.09 1.35 3.82
C ILE A 92 -9.82 -0.03 4.40
N THR A 93 -10.73 -0.52 5.23
CA THR A 93 -10.74 -1.89 5.73
C THR A 93 -11.97 -2.61 5.25
N LEU A 94 -11.79 -3.74 4.60
CA LEU A 94 -12.86 -4.71 4.27
C LEU A 94 -12.76 -5.89 5.23
N GLU A 95 -13.89 -6.27 5.83
CA GLU A 95 -14.00 -7.45 6.70
C GLU A 95 -14.56 -8.63 5.92
N TYR A 96 -13.88 -9.77 6.01
CA TYR A 96 -14.33 -11.06 5.52
C TYR A 96 -14.47 -12.05 6.68
N GLU A 97 -15.03 -13.24 6.40
CA GLU A 97 -15.21 -14.29 7.41
C GLU A 97 -13.89 -14.61 8.13
N ASP A 98 -12.81 -14.77 7.35
CA ASP A 98 -11.53 -15.31 7.80
C ASP A 98 -10.39 -14.30 7.93
N PHE A 99 -10.57 -13.05 7.45
CA PHE A 99 -9.52 -12.04 7.46
C PHE A 99 -10.07 -10.62 7.30
N TYR A 100 -9.23 -9.64 7.59
CA TYR A 100 -9.40 -8.25 7.19
C TYR A 100 -8.44 -7.91 6.04
N LEU A 101 -8.93 -7.19 5.03
CA LEU A 101 -8.09 -6.54 4.02
C LEU A 101 -8.03 -5.05 4.29
N VAL A 102 -6.82 -4.53 4.46
CA VAL A 102 -6.56 -3.10 4.71
C VAL A 102 -5.72 -2.54 3.59
N THR A 103 -6.22 -1.52 2.87
CA THR A 103 -5.37 -0.70 2.01
C THR A 103 -5.02 0.60 2.72
N CYS A 104 -3.78 1.03 2.53
CA CYS A 104 -3.23 2.17 3.24
C CYS A 104 -2.38 3.05 2.31
N TYR A 105 -2.52 4.36 2.46
CA TYR A 105 -1.61 5.37 1.94
C TYR A 105 -1.06 6.20 3.10
N THR A 106 0.09 5.82 3.60
CA THR A 106 0.70 6.47 4.77
C THR A 106 1.10 7.92 4.45
N PRO A 107 0.87 8.89 5.36
CA PRO A 107 1.30 10.26 5.13
C PRO A 107 2.80 10.36 4.83
N ASN A 108 3.18 11.13 3.83
CA ASN A 108 4.59 11.44 3.57
C ASN A 108 5.10 12.49 4.58
N ALA A 109 6.30 12.30 5.11
CA ALA A 109 6.91 13.25 6.06
C ALA A 109 7.31 14.59 5.41
N GLN A 110 7.31 14.68 4.07
CA GLN A 110 7.66 15.83 3.25
C GLN A 110 9.15 16.23 3.36
N GLN A 111 9.52 17.21 2.52
CA GLN A 111 10.90 17.72 2.51
C GLN A 111 11.27 18.27 3.89
N GLU A 112 12.52 18.01 4.30
CA GLU A 112 13.05 18.40 5.62
C GLU A 112 12.25 17.85 6.81
N LEU A 113 11.51 16.75 6.58
CA LEU A 113 10.66 16.11 7.57
C LEU A 113 9.57 17.04 8.17
N ALA A 114 9.10 18.01 7.38
CA ALA A 114 8.15 19.04 7.84
C ALA A 114 6.84 18.49 8.44
N ARG A 115 6.47 17.23 8.13
CA ARG A 115 5.28 16.56 8.67
C ARG A 115 5.63 15.33 9.52
N ILE A 116 6.85 15.19 10.02
CA ILE A 116 7.27 13.96 10.72
C ILE A 116 6.43 13.69 11.97
N GLU A 117 6.08 14.69 12.75
CA GLU A 117 5.24 14.53 13.95
C GLU A 117 3.85 13.99 13.60
N HIS A 118 3.20 14.55 12.56
CA HIS A 118 1.93 14.06 12.06
C HIS A 118 2.05 12.63 11.52
N ARG A 119 3.12 12.34 10.79
CA ARG A 119 3.43 11.01 10.26
C ARG A 119 3.54 9.97 11.39
N LEU A 120 4.31 10.25 12.43
CA LEU A 120 4.53 9.32 13.53
C LEU A 120 3.25 9.13 14.36
N LYS A 121 2.49 10.20 14.61
CA LYS A 121 1.17 10.11 15.26
C LYS A 121 0.22 9.21 14.48
N TRP A 122 0.19 9.35 13.15
CA TRP A 122 -0.62 8.52 12.28
C TRP A 122 -0.17 7.05 12.32
N GLU A 123 1.14 6.79 12.28
CA GLU A 123 1.73 5.44 12.36
C GLU A 123 1.39 4.74 13.68
N ASP A 124 1.44 5.44 14.81
CA ASP A 124 1.07 4.88 16.10
C ASP A 124 -0.42 4.50 16.16
N ALA A 125 -1.30 5.36 15.65
CA ALA A 125 -2.73 5.08 15.54
C ALA A 125 -3.00 3.90 14.58
N PHE A 126 -2.32 3.86 13.45
CA PHE A 126 -2.43 2.78 12.48
C PHE A 126 -1.97 1.44 13.05
N ARG A 127 -0.83 1.40 13.72
CA ARG A 127 -0.33 0.19 14.39
C ARG A 127 -1.30 -0.31 15.47
N ALA A 128 -1.84 0.58 16.31
CA ALA A 128 -2.84 0.23 17.30
C ALA A 128 -4.10 -0.35 16.66
N TYR A 129 -4.61 0.30 15.61
CA TYR A 129 -5.76 -0.15 14.83
C TYR A 129 -5.56 -1.55 14.24
N LEU A 130 -4.40 -1.80 13.62
CA LEU A 130 -4.09 -3.11 13.02
C LEU A 130 -3.99 -4.22 14.07
N ARG A 131 -3.44 -3.94 15.24
CA ARG A 131 -3.40 -4.89 16.35
C ARG A 131 -4.80 -5.26 16.83
N ASP A 132 -5.68 -4.29 16.99
CA ASP A 132 -7.07 -4.52 17.40
C ASP A 132 -7.84 -5.38 16.38
N LEU A 133 -7.51 -5.25 15.10
CA LEU A 133 -8.04 -6.13 14.05
C LEU A 133 -7.45 -7.54 14.15
N ASP A 134 -6.11 -7.63 14.30
CA ASP A 134 -5.41 -8.90 14.34
C ASP A 134 -5.77 -9.78 15.53
N GLU A 135 -6.16 -9.18 16.66
CA GLU A 135 -6.70 -9.93 17.80
C GLU A 135 -7.98 -10.71 17.44
N LYS A 136 -8.74 -10.26 16.44
CA LYS A 136 -10.01 -10.87 16.03
C LYS A 136 -9.84 -11.83 14.87
N LYS A 137 -9.21 -11.38 13.79
CA LYS A 137 -8.96 -12.15 12.56
C LYS A 137 -7.62 -11.75 11.96
N PRO A 138 -6.97 -12.62 11.18
CA PRO A 138 -5.76 -12.25 10.44
C PRO A 138 -5.98 -11.03 9.57
N VAL A 139 -4.95 -10.21 9.43
CA VAL A 139 -4.98 -8.98 8.61
C VAL A 139 -4.03 -9.10 7.43
N ILE A 140 -4.49 -8.70 6.25
CA ILE A 140 -3.70 -8.52 5.05
C ILE A 140 -3.66 -7.01 4.81
N ILE A 141 -2.48 -6.42 4.78
CA ILE A 141 -2.27 -4.98 4.65
C ILE A 141 -1.53 -4.73 3.34
N CYS A 142 -1.97 -3.77 2.57
CA CYS A 142 -1.23 -3.34 1.38
C CYS A 142 -1.24 -1.83 1.21
N GLY A 143 -0.30 -1.35 0.42
CA GLY A 143 -0.28 0.02 -0.04
C GLY A 143 1.08 0.67 -0.01
N ASP A 144 1.07 1.96 -0.27
CA ASP A 144 2.22 2.84 -0.16
C ASP A 144 2.43 3.27 1.29
N LEU A 145 3.41 2.66 1.94
CA LEU A 145 3.76 2.96 3.32
C LEU A 145 4.78 4.10 3.45
N ASN A 146 5.17 4.70 2.32
CA ASN A 146 6.06 5.87 2.27
C ASN A 146 7.35 5.71 3.10
N VAL A 147 7.90 4.50 3.17
CA VAL A 147 9.15 4.19 3.87
C VAL A 147 9.91 3.05 3.20
N ALA A 148 11.19 3.25 2.93
CA ALA A 148 12.15 2.18 2.66
C ALA A 148 12.67 1.67 4.01
N HIS A 149 12.40 0.41 4.36
CA HIS A 149 12.67 -0.09 5.71
C HIS A 149 14.18 -0.19 6.00
N LYS A 150 14.92 -0.85 5.10
CA LYS A 150 16.35 -1.13 5.26
C LYS A 150 17.16 -0.56 4.11
N GLU A 151 18.47 -0.51 4.25
CA GLU A 151 19.37 -0.02 3.21
C GLU A 151 19.25 -0.78 1.87
N ILE A 152 18.86 -2.05 1.91
CA ILE A 152 18.58 -2.86 0.73
C ILE A 152 17.32 -2.40 -0.05
N ASP A 153 16.46 -1.62 0.59
CA ASP A 153 15.17 -1.19 0.03
C ASP A 153 15.25 0.10 -0.79
N LEU A 154 16.46 0.68 -0.97
CA LEU A 154 16.67 1.81 -1.87
C LEU A 154 18.05 1.80 -2.50
N LYS A 155 18.19 2.47 -3.66
CA LYS A 155 19.43 2.45 -4.45
C LYS A 155 20.61 3.15 -3.78
N ASN A 156 20.38 4.26 -3.10
CA ASN A 156 21.45 5.12 -2.57
C ASN A 156 21.21 5.43 -1.08
N PRO A 157 21.31 4.45 -0.18
CA PRO A 157 20.94 4.63 1.24
C PRO A 157 21.77 5.72 1.94
N ALA A 158 23.08 5.77 1.74
CA ALA A 158 23.93 6.75 2.40
C ALA A 158 23.57 8.20 2.04
N ALA A 159 23.21 8.46 0.77
CA ALA A 159 22.83 9.79 0.30
C ALA A 159 21.42 10.22 0.73
N ASN A 160 20.58 9.27 1.13
CA ASN A 160 19.19 9.51 1.47
C ASN A 160 18.88 9.35 2.98
N ARG A 161 19.90 9.09 3.79
CA ARG A 161 19.72 8.96 5.23
C ARG A 161 19.17 10.27 5.82
N GLY A 162 18.08 10.15 6.59
CA GLY A 162 17.37 11.30 7.15
C GLY A 162 16.44 12.03 6.19
N SER A 163 16.29 11.57 4.94
CA SER A 163 15.27 12.08 4.02
C SER A 163 13.91 11.48 4.33
N ALA A 164 12.82 12.17 3.93
CA ALA A 164 11.47 11.63 4.00
C ALA A 164 11.38 10.26 3.29
N GLY A 165 10.81 9.26 3.98
CA GLY A 165 10.77 7.87 3.53
C GLY A 165 12.01 7.05 3.89
N PHE A 166 13.06 7.67 4.46
CA PHE A 166 14.25 6.97 4.94
C PHE A 166 14.89 7.64 6.17
N SER A 167 14.10 8.32 6.97
CA SER A 167 14.52 8.80 8.29
C SER A 167 14.61 7.65 9.30
N ASP A 168 15.41 7.82 10.33
CA ASP A 168 15.54 6.80 11.37
C ASP A 168 14.22 6.59 12.14
N GLU A 169 13.41 7.66 12.29
CA GLU A 169 12.10 7.64 12.93
C GLU A 169 11.07 6.84 12.12
N GLU A 170 10.97 7.07 10.80
CA GLU A 170 10.04 6.34 9.93
C GLU A 170 10.41 4.85 9.85
N ARG A 171 11.69 4.54 9.76
CA ARG A 171 12.21 3.17 9.75
C ARG A 171 11.96 2.46 11.07
N ALA A 172 12.12 3.15 12.20
CA ALA A 172 11.83 2.61 13.53
C ALA A 172 10.31 2.35 13.70
N ALA A 173 9.44 3.25 13.23
CA ALA A 173 8.00 3.07 13.25
C ALA A 173 7.58 1.84 12.42
N PHE A 174 8.17 1.65 11.23
CA PHE A 174 7.92 0.45 10.42
C PHE A 174 8.44 -0.83 11.08
N THR A 175 9.60 -0.81 11.72
CA THR A 175 10.09 -1.94 12.53
C THR A 175 9.10 -2.27 13.64
N SER A 176 8.61 -1.26 14.37
CA SER A 176 7.61 -1.43 15.43
C SER A 176 6.29 -2.00 14.91
N LEU A 177 5.91 -1.66 13.67
CA LEU A 177 4.75 -2.26 13.01
C LEU A 177 4.96 -3.75 12.74
N LEU A 178 6.10 -4.15 12.17
CA LEU A 178 6.41 -5.56 11.94
C LEU A 178 6.49 -6.35 13.26
N ASP A 179 7.17 -5.81 14.26
CA ASP A 179 7.33 -6.43 15.59
C ASP A 179 5.99 -6.61 16.32
N SER A 180 4.97 -5.84 15.93
CA SER A 180 3.62 -5.97 16.50
C SER A 180 2.80 -7.15 15.96
N GLY A 181 3.38 -7.99 15.12
CA GLY A 181 2.75 -9.24 14.67
C GLY A 181 2.58 -9.38 13.16
N PHE A 182 3.35 -8.63 12.35
CA PHE A 182 3.23 -8.62 10.90
C PHE A 182 4.52 -9.03 10.19
N THR A 183 4.35 -9.68 9.04
CA THR A 183 5.43 -10.14 8.15
C THR A 183 5.40 -9.36 6.84
N ASP A 184 6.53 -8.80 6.42
CA ASP A 184 6.74 -8.28 5.06
C ASP A 184 6.81 -9.46 4.09
N SER A 185 5.78 -9.63 3.27
CA SER A 185 5.63 -10.81 2.39
C SER A 185 6.75 -10.92 1.35
N PHE A 186 7.22 -9.78 0.82
CA PHE A 186 8.31 -9.78 -0.15
C PHE A 186 9.63 -10.18 0.50
N ARG A 187 9.97 -9.60 1.65
CA ARG A 187 11.20 -9.94 2.38
C ARG A 187 11.17 -11.32 3.02
N HIS A 188 9.98 -11.86 3.30
CA HIS A 188 9.82 -13.26 3.72
C HIS A 188 10.31 -14.25 2.64
N LEU A 189 9.96 -14.01 1.37
CA LEU A 189 10.37 -14.86 0.26
C LEU A 189 11.76 -14.51 -0.29
N TYR A 190 12.14 -13.23 -0.26
CA TYR A 190 13.34 -12.69 -0.90
C TYR A 190 14.13 -11.81 0.06
N PRO A 191 14.68 -12.37 1.16
CA PRO A 191 15.31 -11.59 2.22
C PRO A 191 16.51 -10.75 1.75
N ASP A 192 17.27 -11.24 0.76
CA ASP A 192 18.52 -10.64 0.30
C ASP A 192 18.45 -10.08 -1.13
N MET A 193 17.26 -10.05 -1.75
CA MET A 193 17.11 -9.55 -3.11
C MET A 193 17.35 -8.04 -3.17
N THR A 194 18.39 -7.62 -3.88
CA THR A 194 18.73 -6.22 -4.13
C THR A 194 18.07 -5.69 -5.40
N GLY A 195 17.93 -4.36 -5.52
CA GLY A 195 17.43 -3.72 -6.74
C GLY A 195 15.94 -3.92 -7.01
N ALA A 196 15.21 -4.43 -6.03
CA ALA A 196 13.76 -4.62 -6.08
C ALA A 196 13.07 -3.39 -5.51
N TYR A 197 12.59 -2.52 -6.39
CA TYR A 197 11.99 -1.24 -6.04
C TYR A 197 10.60 -1.10 -6.63
N SER A 198 9.76 -0.29 -5.99
CA SER A 198 8.37 -0.05 -6.39
C SER A 198 8.09 1.40 -6.80
N TRP A 199 8.98 2.33 -6.46
CA TRP A 199 8.86 3.75 -6.78
C TRP A 199 10.17 4.33 -7.32
N TRP A 200 10.04 5.27 -8.28
CA TRP A 200 11.15 6.03 -8.88
C TRP A 200 10.75 7.47 -9.12
N SER A 201 11.61 8.40 -8.71
CA SER A 201 11.40 9.81 -9.06
C SER A 201 11.28 10.01 -10.58
N TYR A 202 10.41 10.91 -11.02
CA TYR A 202 10.37 11.33 -12.43
C TYR A 202 11.64 12.04 -12.90
N ARG A 203 12.52 12.46 -11.96
CA ARG A 203 13.74 13.19 -12.27
C ARG A 203 14.87 12.23 -12.63
N PHE A 204 15.82 12.72 -13.43
CA PHE A 204 17.11 12.07 -13.72
C PHE A 204 17.01 10.66 -14.33
N ASN A 205 15.95 10.36 -15.05
CA ASN A 205 15.70 9.01 -15.59
C ASN A 205 15.81 7.90 -14.52
N ALA A 206 15.36 8.17 -13.30
CA ALA A 206 15.56 7.29 -12.15
C ALA A 206 15.05 5.86 -12.40
N ARG A 207 13.86 5.70 -13.04
CA ARG A 207 13.31 4.38 -13.35
C ARG A 207 14.16 3.61 -14.37
N LYS A 208 14.63 4.28 -15.41
CA LYS A 208 15.53 3.67 -16.43
C LYS A 208 16.85 3.18 -15.81
N ASN A 209 17.36 3.93 -14.85
CA ASN A 209 18.63 3.63 -14.15
C ASN A 209 18.40 2.73 -12.90
N ASN A 210 17.17 2.30 -12.65
CA ASN A 210 16.73 1.61 -11.46
C ASN A 210 17.23 2.27 -10.15
N ALA A 211 17.20 3.61 -10.09
CA ALA A 211 17.49 4.39 -8.89
C ALA A 211 16.18 4.59 -8.11
N GLY A 212 15.67 3.50 -7.56
CA GLY A 212 14.35 3.43 -6.94
C GLY A 212 14.37 3.12 -5.46
N TRP A 213 13.17 3.09 -4.91
CA TRP A 213 12.87 2.77 -3.52
C TRP A 213 11.75 1.73 -3.46
N ARG A 214 11.81 0.80 -2.51
CA ARG A 214 10.71 -0.11 -2.19
C ARG A 214 9.92 0.48 -1.03
N ILE A 215 8.78 1.08 -1.35
CA ILE A 215 7.90 1.76 -0.40
C ILE A 215 6.44 1.28 -0.46
N ASP A 216 6.12 0.43 -1.43
CA ASP A 216 4.84 -0.27 -1.55
C ASP A 216 4.99 -1.70 -1.04
N TYR A 217 4.05 -2.13 -0.21
CA TYR A 217 4.16 -3.39 0.54
C TYR A 217 2.88 -4.21 0.49
N PHE A 218 3.06 -5.51 0.70
CA PHE A 218 2.07 -6.38 1.31
C PHE A 218 2.63 -6.90 2.63
N LEU A 219 1.94 -6.59 3.73
CA LEU A 219 2.20 -7.16 5.04
C LEU A 219 1.06 -8.11 5.39
N VAL A 220 1.36 -9.18 6.08
CA VAL A 220 0.35 -10.13 6.56
C VAL A 220 0.56 -10.42 8.04
N SER A 221 -0.51 -10.72 8.77
CA SER A 221 -0.39 -11.27 10.12
C SER A 221 0.56 -12.45 10.13
N ASN A 222 1.44 -12.56 11.12
CA ASN A 222 2.46 -13.63 11.19
C ASN A 222 1.87 -15.04 11.03
N ARG A 223 0.63 -15.26 11.48
CA ARG A 223 -0.10 -16.54 11.31
C ARG A 223 -0.54 -16.83 9.87
N LEU A 224 -0.36 -15.91 8.94
CA LEU A 224 -0.56 -16.12 7.51
C LEU A 224 0.75 -16.29 6.73
N ALA A 225 1.92 -16.14 7.36
CA ALA A 225 3.21 -16.16 6.67
C ALA A 225 3.44 -17.44 5.88
N ASP A 226 3.10 -18.61 6.45
CA ASP A 226 3.23 -19.91 5.79
C ASP A 226 2.29 -20.10 4.60
N ARG A 227 1.32 -19.20 4.41
CA ARG A 227 0.39 -19.20 3.28
C ARG A 227 0.84 -18.33 2.11
N ILE A 228 1.96 -17.63 2.24
CA ILE A 228 2.51 -16.80 1.17
C ILE A 228 3.07 -17.70 0.08
N GLU A 229 2.39 -17.78 -1.07
CA GLU A 229 2.85 -18.52 -2.24
C GLU A 229 3.70 -17.66 -3.17
N ALA A 230 3.33 -16.39 -3.33
CA ALA A 230 4.05 -15.43 -4.15
C ALA A 230 3.88 -14.01 -3.62
N ALA A 231 4.95 -13.23 -3.71
CA ALA A 231 4.97 -11.79 -3.53
C ALA A 231 5.83 -11.19 -4.64
N ALA A 232 5.28 -10.26 -5.41
CA ALA A 232 5.97 -9.72 -6.58
C ALA A 232 5.87 -8.19 -6.66
N ILE A 233 6.89 -7.61 -7.26
CA ILE A 233 6.96 -6.20 -7.69
C ILE A 233 6.95 -6.22 -9.21
N HIS A 234 6.18 -5.36 -9.87
CA HIS A 234 5.97 -5.35 -11.32
C HIS A 234 6.58 -4.12 -11.98
N PRO A 235 7.93 -3.98 -12.04
CA PRO A 235 8.61 -2.75 -12.48
C PRO A 235 8.33 -2.38 -13.93
N ASP A 236 7.95 -3.34 -14.76
CA ASP A 236 7.67 -3.13 -16.20
C ASP A 236 6.29 -2.50 -16.46
N ILE A 237 5.41 -2.48 -15.47
CA ILE A 237 4.10 -1.85 -15.58
C ILE A 237 4.23 -0.34 -15.40
N MET A 238 3.84 0.36 -16.45
CA MET A 238 3.91 1.82 -16.54
C MET A 238 2.54 2.44 -16.25
N GLY A 239 2.50 3.75 -16.00
CA GLY A 239 1.25 4.51 -15.75
C GLY A 239 1.34 5.43 -14.55
N SER A 240 2.20 5.12 -13.61
CA SER A 240 2.51 5.90 -12.40
C SER A 240 4.03 5.96 -12.19
N ASP A 241 4.51 6.79 -11.28
CA ASP A 241 5.89 6.75 -10.74
C ASP A 241 6.11 5.57 -9.77
N HIS A 242 5.03 4.95 -9.31
CA HIS A 242 5.07 3.63 -8.69
C HIS A 242 4.77 2.53 -9.72
N CYS A 243 5.26 1.34 -9.48
CA CYS A 243 4.77 0.14 -10.11
C CYS A 243 3.88 -0.65 -9.14
N PRO A 244 3.02 -1.53 -9.64
CA PRO A 244 2.21 -2.38 -8.79
C PRO A 244 3.04 -3.38 -8.00
N VAL A 245 2.47 -3.83 -6.86
CA VAL A 245 2.92 -4.99 -6.11
C VAL A 245 1.77 -5.99 -5.97
N SER A 246 2.08 -7.27 -5.85
CA SER A 246 1.07 -8.32 -5.73
C SER A 246 1.43 -9.36 -4.68
N LEU A 247 0.40 -10.00 -4.14
CA LEU A 247 0.48 -11.09 -3.19
C LEU A 247 -0.45 -12.22 -3.62
N THR A 248 0.04 -13.47 -3.53
CA THR A 248 -0.80 -14.67 -3.65
C THR A 248 -0.71 -15.45 -2.35
N LEU A 249 -1.88 -15.72 -1.77
CA LEU A 249 -2.00 -16.60 -0.61
C LEU A 249 -2.66 -17.93 -1.02
N SER A 250 -2.14 -19.03 -0.50
CA SER A 250 -2.77 -20.34 -0.64
C SER A 250 -4.18 -20.34 -0.02
N GLU A 251 -5.04 -21.18 -0.53
CA GLU A 251 -6.28 -21.51 0.15
C GLU A 251 -5.97 -22.20 1.49
N LYS A 252 -6.89 -22.11 2.47
CA LYS A 252 -6.73 -22.89 3.69
C LYS A 252 -6.67 -24.36 3.29
N SER A 253 -5.61 -25.05 3.70
CA SER A 253 -5.65 -26.52 3.71
C SER A 253 -6.77 -26.93 4.67
N CYS A 254 -7.77 -27.63 4.14
CA CYS A 254 -8.82 -28.25 4.93
C CYS A 254 -8.23 -29.24 5.93
#